data_1f31155cb0cc0468610f65072b7fb7ff
#
_entry.id   1f31155cb0cc0468610f65072b7fb7ff
#
_cell.length_a   1.000
_cell.length_b   1.000
_cell.length_c   1.000
_cell.angle_alpha   90.00
_cell.angle_beta   90.00
_cell.angle_gamma   90.00
#
_symmetry.space_group_name_H-M   'P 1'
#
loop_
_entity.id
_entity.type
_entity.pdbx_description
1 polymer ?
#
loop_
_entity_poly.entity_id
_entity_poly.type
_entity_poly.pdbx_seq_one_letter_code
_entity_poly.pdbx_strand_id
1 'polypeptide(L)'
;MKRRELIKGFGALGVMALFPGILATGNHSNTQLHFVGLGQGGTNAMVHIHEKGIVAKYSCITGPYVSHLKPEMEHLFFQNHPDYRINGIHYKKPLDLTPEMKAIFKENHRYVILTGLGSSVGTGLINSLLDFMNTECKSYFAICSLPSKNEGRSKREYAEQKKAEIEGLTNVAFFDQQAIRDEYGLLSMNETFEIGHELFYKVVQSKLTI
;
A
#
# COMPACT_ATOMS: atom_id res chain seq x y z
N MET A 1 27.28 8.08 6.80
CA MET A 1 26.18 8.14 7.79
C MET A 1 25.71 6.73 8.11
N LYS A 2 25.58 6.34 9.38
CA LYS A 2 25.18 4.94 9.72
C LYS A 2 23.67 4.79 9.47
N ARG A 3 23.24 3.69 8.81
CA ARG A 3 21.83 3.37 8.47
C ARG A 3 20.82 3.64 9.60
N ARG A 4 21.21 3.44 10.86
CA ARG A 4 20.36 3.65 12.05
C ARG A 4 20.05 5.13 12.35
N GLU A 5 20.85 6.06 11.89
CA GLU A 5 20.63 7.49 12.11
C GLU A 5 19.71 8.10 11.06
N LEU A 6 19.71 7.55 9.84
CA LEU A 6 18.81 7.94 8.76
C LEU A 6 17.34 7.74 9.15
N ILE A 7 17.03 6.62 9.81
CA ILE A 7 15.67 6.27 10.21
C ILE A 7 15.17 7.09 11.42
N LYS A 8 16.08 7.59 12.27
CA LYS A 8 15.72 8.41 13.43
C LYS A 8 15.31 9.83 13.07
N GLY A 9 15.75 10.37 11.94
CA GLY A 9 15.43 11.70 11.44
C GLY A 9 13.98 11.90 10.98
N PHE A 10 13.24 10.83 10.69
CA PHE A 10 11.83 10.89 10.25
C PHE A 10 10.84 11.38 11.34
N GLY A 11 11.33 11.86 12.44
CA GLY A 11 10.55 12.14 13.66
C GLY A 11 9.65 13.38 13.62
N ALA A 12 9.66 14.25 12.61
CA ALA A 12 8.96 15.53 12.81
C ALA A 12 8.39 16.26 11.58
N LEU A 13 8.74 15.97 10.36
CA LEU A 13 8.40 16.88 9.25
C LEU A 13 7.67 16.16 8.09
N GLY A 14 6.42 16.52 7.92
CA GLY A 14 5.69 16.41 6.65
C GLY A 14 4.64 15.30 6.51
N VAL A 15 4.74 14.17 7.21
CA VAL A 15 3.74 13.08 7.08
C VAL A 15 2.55 13.27 8.04
N MET A 16 2.73 14.01 9.14
CA MET A 16 1.68 14.22 10.16
C MET A 16 0.67 15.32 9.83
N ALA A 17 0.94 16.19 8.86
CA ALA A 17 0.11 17.38 8.62
C ALA A 17 -1.20 17.11 7.85
N LEU A 18 -1.48 15.90 7.39
CA LEU A 18 -2.65 15.59 6.55
C LEU A 18 -3.68 14.65 7.17
N PHE A 19 -3.60 14.39 8.48
CA PHE A 19 -4.55 13.47 9.11
C PHE A 19 -5.37 14.13 10.21
N PRO A 20 -6.51 14.78 9.91
CA PRO A 20 -7.52 15.03 10.94
C PRO A 20 -8.03 13.66 11.42
N GLY A 21 -7.99 13.47 12.74
CA GLY A 21 -8.29 12.22 13.39
C GLY A 21 -9.65 11.65 13.01
N ILE A 22 -9.65 10.45 12.51
CA ILE A 22 -10.80 9.56 12.54
C ILE A 22 -10.33 8.26 13.20
N LEU A 23 -10.21 8.34 14.53
CA LEU A 23 -10.50 7.19 15.34
C LEU A 23 -11.99 7.29 15.66
N ALA A 24 -12.83 6.66 14.88
CA ALA A 24 -14.11 6.26 15.40
C ALA A 24 -13.81 5.32 16.58
N THR A 25 -13.97 5.86 17.78
CA THR A 25 -13.92 5.11 19.04
C THR A 25 -15.16 4.22 19.13
N GLY A 26 -15.28 3.28 18.21
CA GLY A 26 -16.16 2.14 18.36
C GLY A 26 -15.40 1.14 19.26
N ASN A 27 -16.08 0.59 20.25
CA ASN A 27 -15.62 -0.53 21.07
C ASN A 27 -15.25 -1.71 20.15
N HIS A 28 -14.03 -1.74 19.62
CA HIS A 28 -13.48 -2.84 18.81
C HIS A 28 -12.80 -3.88 19.71
N SER A 29 -13.49 -4.33 20.77
CA SER A 29 -13.08 -5.51 21.51
C SER A 29 -13.22 -6.73 20.58
N ASN A 30 -12.10 -7.27 20.09
CA ASN A 30 -11.95 -8.53 19.35
C ASN A 30 -11.98 -8.51 17.81
N THR A 31 -11.88 -7.39 17.13
CA THR A 31 -11.74 -7.45 15.65
C THR A 31 -10.29 -7.75 15.27
N GLN A 32 -10.04 -8.91 14.67
CA GLN A 32 -8.71 -9.32 14.22
C GLN A 32 -8.19 -8.36 13.14
N LEU A 33 -6.90 -8.02 13.22
CA LEU A 33 -6.22 -7.22 12.23
C LEU A 33 -5.86 -8.07 11.00
N HIS A 34 -6.08 -7.52 9.80
CA HIS A 34 -5.76 -8.22 8.55
C HIS A 34 -5.04 -7.27 7.58
N PHE A 35 -3.76 -7.53 7.32
CA PHE A 35 -2.99 -6.80 6.32
C PHE A 35 -3.19 -7.40 4.93
N VAL A 36 -3.44 -6.53 3.95
CA VAL A 36 -3.61 -6.94 2.55
C VAL A 36 -2.66 -6.15 1.66
N GLY A 37 -1.68 -6.83 1.09
CA GLY A 37 -0.73 -6.27 0.13
C GLY A 37 -1.25 -6.34 -1.30
N LEU A 38 -1.40 -5.18 -1.99
CA LEU A 38 -1.79 -5.13 -3.39
C LEU A 38 -0.60 -4.84 -4.29
N GLY A 39 -0.35 -5.73 -5.23
CA GLY A 39 0.79 -5.67 -6.13
C GLY A 39 2.12 -5.86 -5.39
N GLN A 40 3.22 -5.83 -6.10
CA GLN A 40 4.55 -6.11 -5.55
C GLN A 40 4.94 -5.12 -4.43
N GLY A 41 4.73 -3.82 -4.64
CA GLY A 41 5.09 -2.79 -3.65
C GLY A 41 4.34 -2.94 -2.34
N GLY A 42 3.02 -3.16 -2.40
CA GLY A 42 2.19 -3.40 -1.21
C GLY A 42 2.53 -4.71 -0.52
N THR A 43 2.82 -5.76 -1.29
CA THR A 43 3.23 -7.07 -0.74
C THR A 43 4.58 -6.98 -0.02
N ASN A 44 5.56 -6.28 -0.58
CA ASN A 44 6.86 -6.09 0.07
C ASN A 44 6.73 -5.29 1.38
N ALA A 45 5.90 -4.24 1.38
CA ALA A 45 5.59 -3.49 2.60
C ALA A 45 4.91 -4.38 3.66
N MET A 46 3.97 -5.22 3.25
CA MET A 46 3.30 -6.19 4.12
C MET A 46 4.28 -7.19 4.75
N VAL A 47 5.19 -7.75 3.95
CA VAL A 47 6.24 -8.66 4.44
C VAL A 47 7.13 -7.95 5.47
N HIS A 48 7.55 -6.71 5.20
CA HIS A 48 8.33 -5.91 6.13
C HIS A 48 7.60 -5.69 7.47
N ILE A 49 6.30 -5.40 7.43
CA ILE A 49 5.46 -5.23 8.64
C ILE A 49 5.34 -6.55 9.42
N HIS A 50 5.18 -7.67 8.73
CA HIS A 50 5.19 -9.00 9.36
C HIS A 50 6.51 -9.28 10.08
N GLU A 51 7.64 -8.96 9.47
CA GLU A 51 8.97 -9.12 10.07
C GLU A 51 9.21 -8.23 11.31
N LYS A 52 8.41 -7.18 11.49
CA LYS A 52 8.38 -6.38 12.74
C LYS A 52 7.59 -7.05 13.88
N GLY A 53 7.00 -8.22 13.63
CA GLY A 53 6.34 -9.04 14.66
C GLY A 53 4.90 -8.62 14.99
N ILE A 54 4.21 -7.87 14.11
CA ILE A 54 2.79 -7.57 14.32
C ILE A 54 1.96 -8.84 14.16
N VAL A 55 1.16 -9.18 15.16
CA VAL A 55 0.28 -10.34 15.13
C VAL A 55 -1.00 -9.98 14.38
N ALA A 56 -1.20 -10.56 13.21
CA ALA A 56 -2.34 -10.30 12.32
C ALA A 56 -2.51 -11.44 11.31
N LYS A 57 -3.61 -11.42 10.55
CA LYS A 57 -3.72 -12.18 9.30
C LYS A 57 -3.02 -11.41 8.18
N TYR A 58 -2.42 -12.12 7.23
CA TYR A 58 -1.69 -11.54 6.11
C TYR A 58 -2.12 -12.18 4.81
N SER A 59 -2.56 -11.36 3.84
CA SER A 59 -2.92 -11.82 2.49
C SER A 59 -2.35 -10.87 1.44
N CYS A 60 -2.06 -11.36 0.26
CA CYS A 60 -1.65 -10.50 -0.85
C CYS A 60 -2.32 -10.88 -2.17
N ILE A 61 -2.55 -9.87 -2.99
CA ILE A 61 -3.04 -9.98 -4.37
C ILE A 61 -1.96 -9.39 -5.26
N THR A 62 -1.18 -10.26 -5.94
CA THR A 62 -0.01 -9.81 -6.71
C THR A 62 0.29 -10.75 -7.88
N GLY A 63 1.17 -10.33 -8.78
CA GLY A 63 1.68 -11.19 -9.86
C GLY A 63 2.64 -12.28 -9.37
N PRO A 64 3.10 -13.16 -10.27
CA PRO A 64 3.84 -14.39 -9.92
C PRO A 64 5.27 -14.17 -9.39
N TYR A 65 5.78 -12.95 -9.40
CA TYR A 65 7.20 -12.67 -9.13
C TYR A 65 7.49 -12.15 -7.73
N VAL A 66 6.83 -12.66 -6.68
CA VAL A 66 7.12 -12.28 -5.29
C VAL A 66 7.95 -13.36 -4.63
N SER A 67 9.25 -13.08 -4.43
CA SER A 67 10.23 -14.05 -3.94
C SER A 67 10.34 -14.18 -2.42
N HIS A 68 9.61 -13.36 -1.65
CA HIS A 68 9.82 -13.23 -0.19
C HIS A 68 8.59 -13.54 0.66
N LEU A 69 7.55 -14.13 0.07
CA LEU A 69 6.36 -14.52 0.82
C LEU A 69 6.68 -15.61 1.84
N LYS A 70 6.13 -15.45 3.04
CA LYS A 70 6.22 -16.47 4.07
C LYS A 70 5.11 -17.51 3.86
N PRO A 71 5.32 -18.78 4.24
CA PRO A 71 4.34 -19.85 4.03
C PRO A 71 2.96 -19.58 4.67
N GLU A 72 2.94 -18.83 5.76
CA GLU A 72 1.73 -18.47 6.51
C GLU A 72 0.90 -17.35 5.89
N MET A 73 1.40 -16.70 4.83
CA MET A 73 0.70 -15.63 4.14
C MET A 73 -0.19 -16.18 3.04
N GLU A 74 -1.45 -15.80 3.06
CA GLU A 74 -2.39 -16.14 1.99
C GLU A 74 -2.02 -15.38 0.72
N HIS A 75 -1.86 -16.11 -0.38
CA HIS A 75 -1.42 -15.51 -1.64
C HIS A 75 -2.41 -15.81 -2.76
N LEU A 76 -2.95 -14.76 -3.37
CA LEU A 76 -3.75 -14.85 -4.58
C LEU A 76 -2.95 -14.33 -5.78
N PHE A 77 -2.67 -15.23 -6.71
CA PHE A 77 -2.01 -14.89 -7.97
C PHE A 77 -2.97 -14.22 -8.94
N PHE A 78 -2.56 -13.05 -9.43
CA PHE A 78 -3.22 -12.41 -10.54
C PHE A 78 -2.44 -12.67 -11.84
N GLN A 79 -2.93 -13.60 -12.67
CA GLN A 79 -2.20 -14.07 -13.85
C GLN A 79 -2.42 -13.23 -15.12
N ASN A 80 -3.50 -12.47 -15.24
CA ASN A 80 -3.87 -11.82 -16.48
C ASN A 80 -4.06 -10.33 -16.32
N HIS A 81 -2.99 -9.59 -16.56
CA HIS A 81 -3.11 -8.20 -16.93
C HIS A 81 -2.91 -8.11 -18.45
N PRO A 82 -3.94 -7.87 -19.25
CA PRO A 82 -3.71 -7.44 -20.61
C PRO A 82 -3.05 -6.06 -20.57
N ASP A 83 -1.74 -6.01 -20.74
CA ASP A 83 -1.06 -4.79 -21.12
C ASP A 83 -1.56 -4.41 -22.51
N TYR A 84 -2.44 -3.41 -22.55
CA TYR A 84 -2.83 -2.85 -23.84
C TYR A 84 -1.72 -1.92 -24.32
N ARG A 85 -1.11 -2.27 -25.43
CA ARG A 85 -0.30 -1.35 -26.22
C ARG A 85 -1.12 -0.84 -27.40
N ILE A 86 -1.46 0.43 -27.38
CA ILE A 86 -1.99 1.11 -28.56
C ILE A 86 -0.93 2.13 -28.99
N ASN A 87 -0.40 2.00 -30.19
CA ASN A 87 0.65 2.88 -30.74
C ASN A 87 1.89 3.01 -29.84
N GLY A 88 2.30 1.94 -29.17
CA GLY A 88 3.48 1.93 -28.30
C GLY A 88 3.25 2.48 -26.90
N ILE A 89 2.06 3.00 -26.58
CA ILE A 89 1.69 3.52 -25.28
C ILE A 89 1.04 2.40 -24.47
N HIS A 90 1.52 2.19 -23.23
CA HIS A 90 0.91 1.25 -22.30
C HIS A 90 -0.34 1.89 -21.65
N TYR A 91 -1.49 1.33 -21.93
CA TYR A 91 -2.72 1.67 -21.24
C TYR A 91 -2.97 0.65 -20.12
N LYS A 92 -3.19 1.16 -18.91
CA LYS A 92 -3.54 0.35 -17.75
C LYS A 92 -5.04 0.47 -17.51
N LYS A 93 -5.76 -0.60 -17.77
CA LYS A 93 -7.19 -0.65 -17.51
C LYS A 93 -7.45 -0.83 -16.01
N PRO A 94 -8.48 -0.16 -15.42
CA PRO A 94 -8.97 -0.53 -14.10
C PRO A 94 -9.30 -2.02 -14.05
N LEU A 95 -9.02 -2.64 -12.93
CA LEU A 95 -9.27 -4.06 -12.70
C LEU A 95 -10.47 -4.23 -11.78
N ASP A 96 -11.33 -5.18 -12.12
CA ASP A 96 -12.43 -5.58 -11.26
C ASP A 96 -11.98 -6.66 -10.27
N LEU A 97 -12.59 -6.67 -9.09
CA LEU A 97 -12.36 -7.71 -8.10
C LEU A 97 -13.02 -9.01 -8.53
N THR A 98 -12.25 -10.09 -8.62
CA THR A 98 -12.79 -11.42 -8.81
C THR A 98 -13.48 -11.94 -7.55
N PRO A 99 -14.33 -12.99 -7.65
CA PRO A 99 -14.93 -13.63 -6.47
C PRO A 99 -13.88 -14.12 -5.45
N GLU A 100 -12.75 -14.62 -5.92
CA GLU A 100 -11.64 -15.09 -5.08
C GLU A 100 -10.99 -13.93 -4.32
N MET A 101 -10.78 -12.78 -4.98
CA MET A 101 -10.27 -11.57 -4.33
C MET A 101 -11.24 -11.06 -3.25
N LYS A 102 -12.54 -11.05 -3.55
CA LYS A 102 -13.58 -10.67 -2.58
C LYS A 102 -13.63 -11.63 -1.37
N ALA A 103 -13.27 -12.91 -1.58
CA ALA A 103 -13.26 -13.90 -0.51
C ALA A 103 -12.25 -13.58 0.61
N ILE A 104 -11.13 -12.88 0.30
CA ILE A 104 -10.16 -12.39 1.29
C ILE A 104 -10.83 -11.46 2.33
N PHE A 105 -11.88 -10.75 1.93
CA PHE A 105 -12.55 -9.72 2.73
C PHE A 105 -13.88 -10.19 3.34
N LYS A 106 -14.18 -11.51 3.35
CA LYS A 106 -15.45 -12.04 3.89
C LYS A 106 -15.59 -11.83 5.40
N GLU A 107 -14.50 -12.03 6.14
CA GLU A 107 -14.51 -11.96 7.59
C GLU A 107 -14.65 -10.52 8.10
N ASN A 108 -15.15 -10.35 9.31
CA ASN A 108 -15.26 -9.03 9.92
C ASN A 108 -13.94 -8.66 10.62
N HIS A 109 -12.93 -8.35 9.81
CA HIS A 109 -11.62 -7.90 10.27
C HIS A 109 -11.49 -6.37 10.14
N ARG A 110 -10.50 -5.80 10.83
CA ARG A 110 -10.00 -4.47 10.54
C ARG A 110 -8.89 -4.59 9.49
N TYR A 111 -9.18 -4.19 8.27
CA TYR A 111 -8.26 -4.34 7.14
C TYR A 111 -7.27 -3.18 7.05
N VAL A 112 -6.00 -3.49 6.81
CA VAL A 112 -4.96 -2.53 6.45
C VAL A 112 -4.47 -2.86 5.05
N ILE A 113 -4.84 -2.03 4.09
CA ILE A 113 -4.53 -2.22 2.67
C ILE A 113 -3.25 -1.45 2.35
N LEU A 114 -2.26 -2.13 1.80
CA LEU A 114 -0.96 -1.57 1.46
C LEU A 114 -0.76 -1.66 -0.06
N THR A 115 -0.40 -0.56 -0.70
CA THR A 115 -0.16 -0.55 -2.15
C THR A 115 0.89 0.47 -2.58
N GLY A 116 1.66 0.12 -3.60
CA GLY A 116 2.47 1.08 -4.36
C GLY A 116 1.73 1.48 -5.64
N LEU A 117 1.41 2.76 -5.78
CA LEU A 117 0.78 3.28 -6.99
C LEU A 117 1.77 3.35 -8.16
N GLY A 118 1.25 3.41 -9.38
CA GLY A 118 2.04 3.40 -10.61
C GLY A 118 2.35 2.00 -11.16
N SER A 119 2.09 0.92 -10.38
CA SER A 119 2.17 -0.46 -10.86
C SER A 119 0.85 -0.94 -11.44
N SER A 120 0.86 -2.08 -12.13
CA SER A 120 -0.37 -2.60 -12.78
C SER A 120 -1.40 -3.10 -11.78
N VAL A 121 -1.03 -4.03 -10.89
CA VAL A 121 -1.99 -4.71 -10.01
C VAL A 121 -2.49 -3.77 -8.91
N GLY A 122 -1.59 -3.19 -8.12
CA GLY A 122 -1.97 -2.32 -7.01
C GLY A 122 -2.81 -1.12 -7.46
N THR A 123 -2.34 -0.40 -8.48
CA THR A 123 -3.05 0.78 -8.99
C THR A 123 -4.34 0.41 -9.73
N GLY A 124 -4.35 -0.73 -10.43
CA GLY A 124 -5.53 -1.18 -11.16
C GLY A 124 -6.67 -1.62 -10.24
N LEU A 125 -6.34 -2.24 -9.10
CA LEU A 125 -7.34 -2.81 -8.18
C LEU A 125 -7.81 -1.82 -7.11
N ILE A 126 -7.04 -0.78 -6.78
CA ILE A 126 -7.31 0.02 -5.57
C ILE A 126 -8.71 0.64 -5.57
N ASN A 127 -9.18 1.23 -6.67
CA ASN A 127 -10.51 1.85 -6.73
C ASN A 127 -11.61 0.81 -6.51
N SER A 128 -11.60 -0.28 -7.30
CA SER A 128 -12.61 -1.35 -7.19
C SER A 128 -12.61 -1.97 -5.78
N LEU A 129 -11.44 -2.04 -5.14
CA LEU A 129 -11.35 -2.54 -3.77
C LEU A 129 -11.93 -1.55 -2.77
N LEU A 130 -11.60 -0.26 -2.85
CA LEU A 130 -12.13 0.75 -1.92
C LEU A 130 -13.65 0.89 -2.07
N ASP A 131 -14.17 0.85 -3.30
CA ASP A 131 -15.61 0.85 -3.58
C ASP A 131 -16.31 -0.38 -2.98
N PHE A 132 -15.70 -1.57 -3.15
CA PHE A 132 -16.19 -2.79 -2.54
C PHE A 132 -16.21 -2.70 -1.01
N MET A 133 -15.11 -2.23 -0.38
CA MET A 133 -14.99 -2.09 1.06
C MET A 133 -16.05 -1.13 1.62
N ASN A 134 -16.30 -0.02 0.93
CA ASN A 134 -17.33 0.95 1.31
C ASN A 134 -18.74 0.36 1.15
N THR A 135 -19.02 -0.32 0.03
CA THR A 135 -20.32 -0.95 -0.25
C THR A 135 -20.65 -2.03 0.78
N GLU A 136 -19.68 -2.85 1.16
CA GLU A 136 -19.83 -3.91 2.15
C GLU A 136 -19.65 -3.42 3.61
N CYS A 137 -19.56 -2.10 3.82
CA CYS A 137 -19.37 -1.46 5.14
C CYS A 137 -18.20 -2.08 5.93
N LYS A 138 -17.11 -2.46 5.27
CA LYS A 138 -15.92 -3.04 5.91
C LYS A 138 -15.09 -1.98 6.61
N SER A 139 -14.56 -2.31 7.79
CA SER A 139 -13.59 -1.46 8.48
C SER A 139 -12.22 -1.57 7.80
N TYR A 140 -11.72 -0.48 7.23
CA TYR A 140 -10.41 -0.50 6.57
C TYR A 140 -9.65 0.82 6.69
N PHE A 141 -8.35 0.74 6.48
CA PHE A 141 -7.45 1.85 6.27
C PHE A 141 -6.48 1.49 5.13
N ALA A 142 -6.34 2.35 4.15
CA ALA A 142 -5.43 2.13 3.02
C ALA A 142 -4.21 3.07 3.09
N ILE A 143 -3.04 2.53 2.79
CA ILE A 143 -1.78 3.29 2.68
C ILE A 143 -1.23 3.10 1.27
N CYS A 144 -1.08 4.20 0.56
CA CYS A 144 -0.64 4.24 -0.82
C CYS A 144 0.71 4.97 -0.94
N SER A 145 1.73 4.35 -1.50
CA SER A 145 2.97 5.05 -1.86
C SER A 145 2.96 5.52 -3.30
N LEU A 146 3.44 6.74 -3.55
CA LEU A 146 3.69 7.23 -4.90
C LEU A 146 5.14 6.91 -5.28
N PRO A 147 5.40 6.49 -6.54
CA PRO A 147 6.74 6.17 -7.00
C PRO A 147 7.62 7.43 -7.09
N SER A 148 8.93 7.26 -6.91
CA SER A 148 9.88 8.34 -7.19
C SER A 148 9.93 8.65 -8.69
N LYS A 149 10.39 9.87 -9.05
CA LYS A 149 10.56 10.27 -10.46
C LYS A 149 11.50 9.35 -11.23
N ASN A 150 12.46 8.74 -10.55
CA ASN A 150 13.43 7.82 -11.13
C ASN A 150 12.84 6.45 -11.53
N GLU A 151 11.63 6.13 -11.06
CA GLU A 151 10.93 4.90 -11.47
C GLU A 151 10.26 5.00 -12.84
N GLY A 152 10.29 6.18 -13.45
CA GLY A 152 9.76 6.47 -14.78
C GLY A 152 8.57 7.42 -14.76
N ARG A 153 8.58 8.33 -15.73
CA ARG A 153 7.58 9.40 -15.85
C ARG A 153 6.15 8.87 -15.96
N SER A 154 5.92 7.91 -16.86
CA SER A 154 4.57 7.33 -17.07
C SER A 154 4.02 6.65 -15.81
N LYS A 155 4.91 6.01 -15.04
CA LYS A 155 4.55 5.36 -13.77
C LYS A 155 4.11 6.41 -12.75
N ARG A 156 4.83 7.52 -12.67
CA ARG A 156 4.51 8.64 -11.79
C ARG A 156 3.20 9.33 -12.19
N GLU A 157 3.00 9.66 -13.46
CA GLU A 157 1.78 10.27 -13.98
C GLU A 157 0.54 9.40 -13.69
N TYR A 158 0.65 8.09 -13.90
CA TYR A 158 -0.43 7.17 -13.59
C TYR A 158 -0.74 7.10 -12.07
N ALA A 159 0.29 7.13 -11.23
CA ALA A 159 0.12 7.18 -9.77
C ALA A 159 -0.55 8.46 -9.30
N GLU A 160 -0.17 9.63 -9.84
CA GLU A 160 -0.78 10.92 -9.51
C GLU A 160 -2.24 10.99 -9.95
N GLN A 161 -2.55 10.50 -11.16
CA GLN A 161 -3.95 10.38 -11.60
C GLN A 161 -4.75 9.53 -10.61
N LYS A 162 -4.23 8.37 -10.22
CA LYS A 162 -4.93 7.47 -9.30
C LYS A 162 -5.06 8.07 -7.91
N LYS A 163 -4.06 8.79 -7.42
CA LYS A 163 -4.12 9.53 -6.18
C LYS A 163 -5.28 10.53 -6.21
N ALA A 164 -5.39 11.35 -7.26
CA ALA A 164 -6.46 12.36 -7.40
C ALA A 164 -7.88 11.75 -7.35
N GLU A 165 -8.04 10.49 -7.79
CA GLU A 165 -9.33 9.78 -7.76
C GLU A 165 -9.76 9.37 -6.34
N ILE A 166 -8.80 9.14 -5.42
CA ILE A 166 -9.05 8.56 -4.09
C ILE A 166 -8.60 9.44 -2.92
N GLU A 167 -7.92 10.56 -3.15
CA GLU A 167 -7.38 11.41 -2.08
C GLU A 167 -8.46 12.09 -1.19
N GLY A 168 -9.70 12.17 -1.68
CA GLY A 168 -10.84 12.66 -0.91
C GLY A 168 -11.37 11.67 0.14
N LEU A 169 -10.90 10.42 0.14
CA LEU A 169 -11.34 9.40 1.09
C LEU A 169 -10.58 9.55 2.42
N THR A 170 -11.34 9.64 3.51
CA THR A 170 -10.78 9.90 4.87
C THR A 170 -9.94 8.75 5.45
N ASN A 171 -10.13 7.54 4.94
CA ASN A 171 -9.46 6.32 5.36
C ASN A 171 -8.32 5.90 4.41
N VAL A 172 -7.83 6.83 3.57
CA VAL A 172 -6.69 6.62 2.68
C VAL A 172 -5.56 7.57 3.03
N ALA A 173 -4.36 7.04 3.20
CA ALA A 173 -3.15 7.79 3.43
C ALA A 173 -2.20 7.67 2.24
N PHE A 174 -1.42 8.72 1.99
CA PHE A 174 -0.41 8.74 0.96
C PHE A 174 0.95 9.13 1.51
N PHE A 175 2.01 8.59 0.94
CA PHE A 175 3.34 9.15 1.06
C PHE A 175 4.07 9.08 -0.29
N ASP A 176 5.02 9.99 -0.48
CA ASP A 176 5.74 10.16 -1.73
C ASP A 176 7.19 9.66 -1.58
N GLN A 177 7.55 8.63 -2.35
CA GLN A 177 8.95 8.16 -2.37
C GLN A 177 9.92 9.20 -2.95
N GLN A 178 9.42 10.16 -3.74
CA GLN A 178 10.25 11.28 -4.20
C GLN A 178 10.67 12.18 -3.03
N ALA A 179 9.77 12.43 -2.07
CA ALA A 179 10.11 13.22 -0.88
C ALA A 179 11.25 12.57 -0.06
N ILE A 180 11.31 11.23 -0.01
CA ILE A 180 12.45 10.51 0.60
C ILE A 180 13.75 10.88 -0.10
N ARG A 181 13.75 10.86 -1.43
CA ARG A 181 14.95 11.19 -2.21
C ARG A 181 15.35 12.67 -2.13
N ASP A 182 14.35 13.56 -2.08
CA ASP A 182 14.59 15.00 -1.95
C ASP A 182 15.20 15.34 -0.58
N GLU A 183 14.79 14.62 0.48
CA GLU A 183 15.32 14.80 1.84
C GLU A 183 16.70 14.18 2.04
N TYR A 184 16.92 12.96 1.53
CA TYR A 184 18.14 12.19 1.80
C TYR A 184 19.18 12.22 0.65
N GLY A 185 18.83 12.83 -0.48
CA GLY A 185 19.74 12.98 -1.62
C GLY A 185 19.90 11.71 -2.44
N LEU A 186 21.14 11.40 -2.84
CA LEU A 186 21.47 10.30 -3.74
C LEU A 186 21.34 8.93 -3.05
N LEU A 187 20.13 8.42 -2.94
CA LEU A 187 19.85 7.07 -2.52
C LEU A 187 19.76 6.12 -3.72
N SER A 188 20.22 4.89 -3.55
CA SER A 188 19.89 3.80 -4.46
C SER A 188 18.37 3.51 -4.40
N MET A 189 17.86 2.82 -5.43
CA MET A 189 16.44 2.39 -5.43
C MET A 189 16.11 1.50 -4.23
N ASN A 190 17.01 0.57 -3.88
CA ASN A 190 16.82 -0.33 -2.75
C ASN A 190 16.74 0.44 -1.41
N GLU A 191 17.63 1.41 -1.18
CA GLU A 191 17.58 2.25 0.02
C GLU A 191 16.28 3.07 0.07
N THR A 192 15.83 3.59 -1.06
CA THR A 192 14.55 4.31 -1.14
C THR A 192 13.37 3.40 -0.77
N PHE A 193 13.37 2.14 -1.24
CA PHE A 193 12.34 1.17 -0.90
C PHE A 193 12.40 0.72 0.56
N GLU A 194 13.59 0.49 1.13
CA GLU A 194 13.75 0.16 2.55
C GLU A 194 13.16 1.26 3.45
N ILE A 195 13.45 2.53 3.14
CA ILE A 195 12.88 3.67 3.87
C ILE A 195 11.36 3.74 3.65
N GLY A 196 10.90 3.51 2.42
CA GLY A 196 9.47 3.46 2.10
C GLY A 196 8.71 2.38 2.90
N HIS A 197 9.28 1.18 3.04
CA HIS A 197 8.68 0.11 3.86
C HIS A 197 8.63 0.49 5.35
N GLU A 198 9.67 1.16 5.85
CA GLU A 198 9.67 1.67 7.23
C GLU A 198 8.62 2.78 7.44
N LEU A 199 8.35 3.60 6.42
CA LEU A 199 7.26 4.58 6.47
C LEU A 199 5.89 3.91 6.52
N PHE A 200 5.64 2.87 5.73
CA PHE A 200 4.43 2.07 5.85
C PHE A 200 4.25 1.57 7.28
N TYR A 201 5.30 1.01 7.87
CA TYR A 201 5.26 0.51 9.24
C TYR A 201 4.94 1.61 10.25
N LYS A 202 5.59 2.78 10.17
CA LYS A 202 5.34 3.91 11.07
C LYS A 202 3.91 4.45 10.95
N VAL A 203 3.37 4.55 9.73
CA VAL A 203 1.97 4.95 9.52
C VAL A 203 1.03 3.93 10.14
N VAL A 204 1.29 2.64 9.96
CA VAL A 204 0.52 1.56 10.60
C VAL A 204 0.56 1.71 12.12
N GLN A 205 1.75 1.85 12.72
CA GLN A 205 1.88 2.03 14.18
C GLN A 205 1.06 3.22 14.69
N SER A 206 1.15 4.37 14.02
CA SER A 206 0.42 5.58 14.40
C SER A 206 -1.09 5.43 14.36
N LYS A 207 -1.61 4.54 13.48
CA LYS A 207 -3.04 4.30 13.28
C LYS A 207 -3.61 3.18 14.14
N LEU A 208 -2.78 2.24 14.52
CA LEU A 208 -3.21 1.12 15.35
C LEU A 208 -3.09 1.41 16.85
N THR A 209 -2.42 2.51 17.22
CA THR A 209 -2.12 2.85 18.64
C THR A 209 -1.40 1.68 19.34
N ILE A 210 -0.44 1.06 18.62
CA ILE A 210 0.39 -0.05 19.11
C ILE A 210 1.64 0.52 19.77
#